data_f1efde9f23893cb9afa7545e80db7698
#
_entry.id   f1efde9f23893cb9afa7545e80db7698
#
_cell.length_a   1.000
_cell.length_b   1.000
_cell.length_c   1.000
_cell.angle_alpha   90.00
_cell.angle_beta   90.00
_cell.angle_gamma   90.00
#
_symmetry.space_group_name_H-M   'P 1'
#
loop_
_entity.id
_entity.type
_entity.pdbx_description
1 polymer ?
#
loop_
_entity_poly.entity_id
_entity_poly.type
_entity_poly.pdbx_seq_one_letter_code
_entity_poly.pdbx_strand_id
1 'polypeptide(L)'
;MTALAVVFHSGYGHTAKAAEAVAAGVKNVEGVTVDVLPIDSEGNLPEGGWHLLAKADGIIFGSPTYMGGPSWQFKKFADASSKPWFSQEWKDKVFAGFTNSASMNGDKLGTLDYMFHLSQQHGGVWVGVGMLPANTKTANRNDVNYIAGFSGLMTVSPSDASPDEAPLPGDLETARKFGERVASVAKRWAMA
;
A
#
# COMPACT_ATOMS: atom_id res chain seq x y z
N MET A 1 -12.15 -15.21 -10.29
CA MET A 1 -10.85 -15.08 -9.61
C MET A 1 -10.68 -13.60 -9.33
N THR A 2 -10.44 -13.22 -8.09
CA THR A 2 -10.29 -11.81 -7.69
C THR A 2 -8.89 -11.32 -8.01
N ALA A 3 -8.76 -10.17 -8.66
CA ALA A 3 -7.48 -9.59 -9.06
C ALA A 3 -7.19 -8.32 -8.25
N LEU A 4 -6.01 -8.22 -7.65
CA LEU A 4 -5.52 -7.01 -7.01
C LEU A 4 -4.30 -6.45 -7.75
N ALA A 5 -4.09 -5.14 -7.62
CA ALA A 5 -2.89 -4.48 -8.06
C ALA A 5 -2.22 -3.75 -6.88
N VAL A 6 -0.91 -3.88 -6.75
CA VAL A 6 -0.08 -3.08 -5.83
C VAL A 6 0.67 -2.07 -6.67
N VAL A 7 0.26 -0.81 -6.63
CA VAL A 7 0.90 0.29 -7.36
C VAL A 7 1.66 1.17 -6.38
N PHE A 8 2.95 1.36 -6.62
CA PHE A 8 3.79 2.05 -5.65
C PHE A 8 5.00 2.76 -6.29
N HIS A 9 5.47 3.80 -5.61
CA HIS A 9 6.79 4.40 -5.86
C HIS A 9 7.76 4.05 -4.72
N SER A 10 9.04 3.89 -5.07
CA SER A 10 10.12 3.66 -4.10
C SER A 10 11.39 4.38 -4.53
N GLY A 11 11.77 5.44 -3.80
CA GLY A 11 12.98 6.22 -4.14
C GLY A 11 14.28 5.53 -3.73
N TYR A 12 14.28 4.81 -2.59
CA TYR A 12 15.47 4.18 -2.01
C TYR A 12 15.34 2.67 -1.79
N GLY A 13 14.32 2.04 -2.35
CA GLY A 13 14.11 0.59 -2.26
C GLY A 13 13.27 0.11 -1.07
N HIS A 14 13.19 0.83 0.02
CA HIS A 14 12.48 0.39 1.24
C HIS A 14 10.96 0.22 1.05
N THR A 15 10.33 1.14 0.31
CA THR A 15 8.91 1.02 -0.02
C THR A 15 8.66 -0.18 -0.95
N ALA A 16 9.63 -0.54 -1.81
CA ALA A 16 9.57 -1.74 -2.63
C ALA A 16 9.57 -3.01 -1.78
N LYS A 17 10.40 -3.11 -0.74
CA LYS A 17 10.38 -4.24 0.21
C LYS A 17 9.03 -4.39 0.91
N ALA A 18 8.42 -3.28 1.31
CA ALA A 18 7.06 -3.31 1.86
C ALA A 18 6.03 -3.77 0.82
N ALA A 19 6.13 -3.30 -0.43
CA ALA A 19 5.25 -3.73 -1.53
C ALA A 19 5.37 -5.23 -1.83
N GLU A 20 6.59 -5.77 -1.84
CA GLU A 20 6.86 -7.20 -2.00
C GLU A 20 6.20 -8.02 -0.90
N ALA A 21 6.31 -7.58 0.36
CA ALA A 21 5.69 -8.24 1.50
C ALA A 21 4.15 -8.19 1.44
N VAL A 22 3.57 -7.04 1.06
CA VAL A 22 2.12 -6.90 0.82
C VAL A 22 1.67 -7.86 -0.29
N ALA A 23 2.37 -7.89 -1.42
CA ALA A 23 2.04 -8.77 -2.53
C ALA A 23 2.17 -10.27 -2.16
N ALA A 24 3.18 -10.62 -1.34
CA ALA A 24 3.32 -11.97 -0.81
C ALA A 24 2.10 -12.35 0.06
N GLY A 25 1.62 -11.43 0.88
CA GLY A 25 0.40 -11.63 1.67
C GLY A 25 -0.85 -11.83 0.79
N VAL A 26 -1.01 -11.05 -0.26
CA VAL A 26 -2.13 -11.22 -1.22
C VAL A 26 -2.11 -12.62 -1.84
N LYS A 27 -0.92 -13.12 -2.24
CA LYS A 27 -0.75 -14.45 -2.86
C LYS A 27 -1.12 -15.60 -1.93
N ASN A 28 -1.11 -15.40 -0.60
CA ASN A 28 -1.52 -16.43 0.37
C ASN A 28 -3.03 -16.68 0.39
N VAL A 29 -3.82 -15.81 -0.25
CA VAL A 29 -5.29 -15.97 -0.28
C VAL A 29 -5.70 -16.72 -1.54
N GLU A 30 -6.21 -17.93 -1.37
CA GLU A 30 -6.65 -18.77 -2.47
C GLU A 30 -7.70 -18.07 -3.36
N GLY A 31 -7.53 -18.16 -4.67
CA GLY A 31 -8.43 -17.57 -5.67
C GLY A 31 -8.22 -16.06 -5.87
N VAL A 32 -7.11 -15.50 -5.34
CA VAL A 32 -6.72 -14.11 -5.54
C VAL A 32 -5.40 -14.05 -6.31
N THR A 33 -5.30 -13.14 -7.27
CA THR A 33 -4.06 -12.81 -8.00
C THR A 33 -3.61 -11.39 -7.67
N VAL A 34 -2.33 -11.08 -7.90
CA VAL A 34 -1.79 -9.74 -7.69
C VAL A 34 -0.79 -9.37 -8.77
N ASP A 35 -0.98 -8.18 -9.34
CA ASP A 35 -0.03 -7.49 -10.18
C ASP A 35 0.74 -6.46 -9.36
N VAL A 36 2.06 -6.40 -9.55
CA VAL A 36 2.95 -5.45 -8.85
C VAL A 36 3.44 -4.43 -9.85
N LEU A 37 3.05 -3.18 -9.67
CA LEU A 37 3.22 -2.08 -10.61
C LEU A 37 4.10 -0.97 -10.01
N PRO A 38 5.42 -1.04 -10.15
CA PRO A 38 6.29 0.03 -9.69
C PRO A 38 6.12 1.28 -10.57
N ILE A 39 5.95 2.42 -9.94
CA ILE A 39 6.04 3.75 -10.57
C ILE A 39 7.52 4.07 -10.70
N ASP A 40 7.96 4.42 -11.90
CA ASP A 40 9.35 4.76 -12.19
C ASP A 40 9.81 6.11 -11.60
N SER A 41 11.08 6.45 -11.77
CA SER A 41 11.66 7.72 -11.31
C SER A 41 10.99 8.94 -11.94
N GLU A 42 10.37 8.79 -13.09
CA GLU A 42 9.67 9.84 -13.81
C GLU A 42 8.16 9.89 -13.49
N GLY A 43 7.68 9.02 -12.59
CA GLY A 43 6.28 8.95 -12.17
C GLY A 43 5.37 8.25 -13.17
N ASN A 44 5.88 7.37 -14.01
CA ASN A 44 5.09 6.62 -14.98
C ASN A 44 4.90 5.18 -14.52
N LEU A 45 3.77 4.58 -14.90
CA LEU A 45 3.53 3.15 -14.76
C LEU A 45 4.28 2.36 -15.84
N PRO A 46 4.58 1.08 -15.60
CA PRO A 46 5.05 0.19 -16.65
C PRO A 46 4.01 0.06 -17.76
N GLU A 47 4.48 -0.35 -18.94
CA GLU A 47 3.60 -0.59 -20.09
C GLU A 47 2.44 -1.53 -19.71
N GLY A 48 1.23 -1.20 -20.13
CA GLY A 48 0.02 -1.95 -19.77
C GLY A 48 -0.49 -1.71 -18.33
N GLY A 49 0.23 -0.98 -17.47
CA GLY A 49 -0.12 -0.78 -16.05
C GLY A 49 -1.52 -0.20 -15.85
N TRP A 50 -1.93 0.78 -16.64
CA TRP A 50 -3.30 1.33 -16.58
C TRP A 50 -4.37 0.29 -16.88
N HIS A 51 -4.11 -0.62 -17.84
CA HIS A 51 -5.03 -1.69 -18.17
C HIS A 51 -5.16 -2.72 -17.02
N LEU A 52 -4.06 -3.04 -16.35
CA LEU A 52 -4.08 -3.92 -15.17
C LEU A 52 -4.87 -3.27 -14.02
N LEU A 53 -4.68 -1.96 -13.77
CA LEU A 53 -5.45 -1.22 -12.77
C LEU A 53 -6.96 -1.16 -13.12
N ALA A 54 -7.29 -1.00 -14.39
CA ALA A 54 -8.70 -1.02 -14.85
C ALA A 54 -9.36 -2.38 -14.58
N LYS A 55 -8.64 -3.49 -14.75
CA LYS A 55 -9.16 -4.86 -14.54
C LYS A 55 -9.15 -5.33 -13.08
N ALA A 56 -8.36 -4.72 -12.22
CA ALA A 56 -8.25 -5.12 -10.82
C ALA A 56 -9.57 -4.88 -10.06
N ASP A 57 -9.94 -5.80 -9.18
CA ASP A 57 -11.06 -5.65 -8.22
C ASP A 57 -10.64 -4.80 -7.02
N GLY A 58 -9.34 -4.67 -6.76
CA GLY A 58 -8.80 -3.81 -5.72
C GLY A 58 -7.42 -3.27 -6.05
N ILE A 59 -7.10 -2.08 -5.52
CA ILE A 59 -5.84 -1.37 -5.75
C ILE A 59 -5.23 -1.00 -4.40
N ILE A 60 -4.00 -1.44 -4.17
CA ILE A 60 -3.22 -1.10 -2.97
C ILE A 60 -2.19 -0.04 -3.36
N PHE A 61 -2.30 1.15 -2.80
CA PHE A 61 -1.40 2.26 -3.04
C PHE A 61 -0.17 2.20 -2.14
N GLY A 62 1.01 2.51 -2.67
CA GLY A 62 2.25 2.59 -1.92
C GLY A 62 3.09 3.81 -2.28
N SER A 63 3.59 4.52 -1.27
CA SER A 63 4.51 5.64 -1.47
C SER A 63 5.39 5.81 -0.23
N PRO A 64 6.66 6.24 -0.37
CA PRO A 64 7.35 6.79 0.78
C PRO A 64 6.65 8.06 1.26
N THR A 65 6.81 8.40 2.54
CA THR A 65 6.45 9.73 3.05
C THR A 65 7.66 10.65 2.92
N TYR A 66 7.55 11.63 2.05
CA TYR A 66 8.53 12.71 1.86
C TYR A 66 7.89 14.05 2.20
N MET A 67 8.52 14.82 3.10
CA MET A 67 8.02 16.14 3.53
C MET A 67 6.54 16.12 3.94
N GLY A 68 6.11 15.07 4.67
CA GLY A 68 4.75 14.95 5.22
C GLY A 68 3.68 14.45 4.25
N GLY A 69 4.05 14.03 3.04
CA GLY A 69 3.11 13.58 2.01
C GLY A 69 3.69 12.49 1.10
N PRO A 70 2.91 12.02 0.11
CA PRO A 70 3.42 11.06 -0.87
C PRO A 70 4.50 11.70 -1.76
N SER A 71 5.37 10.85 -2.32
CA SER A 71 6.37 11.31 -3.30
C SER A 71 5.71 11.99 -4.50
N TRP A 72 6.44 12.89 -5.16
CA TRP A 72 5.92 13.56 -6.35
C TRP A 72 5.62 12.59 -7.49
N GLN A 73 6.36 11.48 -7.59
CA GLN A 73 6.12 10.43 -8.58
C GLN A 73 4.74 9.77 -8.35
N PHE A 74 4.44 9.45 -7.10
CA PHE A 74 3.10 8.94 -6.75
C PHE A 74 2.03 9.99 -7.01
N LYS A 75 2.32 11.26 -6.71
CA LYS A 75 1.38 12.36 -6.99
C LYS A 75 1.12 12.53 -8.48
N LYS A 76 2.13 12.41 -9.33
CA LYS A 76 1.96 12.43 -10.81
C LYS A 76 1.07 11.28 -11.28
N PHE A 77 1.29 10.06 -10.77
CA PHE A 77 0.40 8.93 -11.02
C PHE A 77 -1.05 9.24 -10.59
N ALA A 78 -1.23 9.76 -9.37
CA ALA A 78 -2.54 10.12 -8.84
C ALA A 78 -3.25 11.16 -9.71
N ASP A 79 -2.55 12.19 -10.19
CA ASP A 79 -3.13 13.20 -11.11
C ASP A 79 -3.48 12.59 -12.46
N ALA A 80 -2.66 11.67 -12.99
CA ALA A 80 -2.95 10.97 -14.23
C ALA A 80 -4.19 10.04 -14.13
N SER A 81 -4.54 9.58 -12.90
CA SER A 81 -5.74 8.79 -12.66
C SER A 81 -7.05 9.57 -12.84
N SER A 82 -6.98 10.86 -13.12
CA SER A 82 -8.14 11.66 -13.52
C SER A 82 -8.89 11.10 -14.74
N LYS A 83 -8.20 10.38 -15.64
CA LYS A 83 -8.84 9.73 -16.80
C LYS A 83 -9.79 8.60 -16.36
N PRO A 84 -9.34 7.54 -15.64
CA PRO A 84 -10.23 6.52 -15.12
C PRO A 84 -11.25 7.06 -14.10
N TRP A 85 -10.94 8.16 -13.40
CA TRP A 85 -11.91 8.83 -12.54
C TRP A 85 -13.09 9.38 -13.34
N PHE A 86 -12.84 10.05 -14.44
CA PHE A 86 -13.89 10.65 -15.28
C PHE A 86 -14.85 9.59 -15.85
N SER A 87 -14.33 8.42 -16.22
CA SER A 87 -15.11 7.27 -16.70
C SER A 87 -15.64 6.37 -15.59
N GLN A 88 -15.34 6.68 -14.31
CA GLN A 88 -15.70 5.88 -13.13
C GLN A 88 -15.19 4.42 -13.17
N GLU A 89 -14.07 4.16 -13.83
CA GLU A 89 -13.52 2.81 -13.99
C GLU A 89 -13.10 2.15 -12.68
N TRP A 90 -12.78 2.95 -11.64
CA TRP A 90 -12.35 2.44 -10.34
C TRP A 90 -13.43 2.51 -9.27
N LYS A 91 -14.66 2.92 -9.63
CA LYS A 91 -15.78 2.97 -8.71
C LYS A 91 -16.05 1.58 -8.13
N ASP A 92 -16.36 1.54 -6.83
CA ASP A 92 -16.65 0.35 -6.05
C ASP A 92 -15.50 -0.67 -5.92
N LYS A 93 -14.27 -0.35 -6.39
CA LYS A 93 -13.09 -1.16 -6.11
C LYS A 93 -12.68 -1.06 -4.65
N VAL A 94 -12.04 -2.11 -4.15
CA VAL A 94 -11.41 -2.11 -2.83
C VAL A 94 -10.07 -1.37 -2.90
N PHE A 95 -9.86 -0.42 -1.98
CA PHE A 95 -8.61 0.32 -1.84
C PHE A 95 -7.97 0.11 -0.48
N ALA A 96 -6.65 0.21 -0.46
CA ALA A 96 -5.84 0.21 0.75
C ALA A 96 -4.55 0.99 0.49
N GLY A 97 -3.77 1.31 1.54
CA GLY A 97 -2.52 2.04 1.35
C GLY A 97 -1.44 1.68 2.35
N PHE A 98 -0.20 1.87 1.91
CA PHE A 98 0.98 1.72 2.75
C PHE A 98 2.03 2.79 2.47
N THR A 99 2.82 3.07 3.50
CA THR A 99 3.90 4.06 3.41
C THR A 99 5.10 3.66 4.24
N ASN A 100 6.29 4.17 3.85
CA ASN A 100 7.54 4.04 4.58
C ASN A 100 8.16 5.41 4.82
N SER A 101 8.83 5.59 5.95
CA SER A 101 9.69 6.75 6.21
C SER A 101 10.81 6.40 7.20
N ALA A 102 11.80 7.28 7.35
CA ALA A 102 12.95 7.02 8.23
C ALA A 102 12.63 7.17 9.72
N SER A 103 11.60 7.95 10.07
CA SER A 103 11.23 8.22 11.46
C SER A 103 10.03 7.36 11.88
N MET A 104 9.91 7.07 13.19
CA MET A 104 8.81 6.26 13.72
C MET A 104 7.43 6.89 13.43
N ASN A 105 7.25 8.17 13.71
CA ASN A 105 6.06 8.93 13.35
C ASN A 105 6.17 9.41 11.89
N GLY A 106 7.08 10.36 11.63
CA GLY A 106 7.43 10.91 10.30
C GLY A 106 6.24 11.47 9.52
N ASP A 107 5.16 11.84 10.21
CA ASP A 107 3.90 12.30 9.59
C ASP A 107 3.34 11.36 8.52
N LYS A 108 3.61 10.06 8.68
CA LYS A 108 3.15 9.00 7.75
C LYS A 108 1.64 8.99 7.55
N LEU A 109 0.89 9.43 8.56
CA LEU A 109 -0.56 9.53 8.44
C LEU A 109 -0.98 10.47 7.31
N GLY A 110 -0.26 11.57 7.09
CA GLY A 110 -0.54 12.50 5.98
C GLY A 110 -0.48 11.83 4.60
N THR A 111 0.46 10.90 4.39
CA THR A 111 0.51 10.12 3.14
C THR A 111 -0.68 9.16 3.03
N LEU A 112 -1.06 8.48 4.11
CA LEU A 112 -2.21 7.57 4.11
C LEU A 112 -3.54 8.32 3.95
N ASP A 113 -3.69 9.48 4.56
CA ASP A 113 -4.87 10.35 4.40
C ASP A 113 -5.02 10.81 2.95
N TYR A 114 -3.90 11.17 2.30
CA TYR A 114 -3.91 11.48 0.88
C TYR A 114 -4.40 10.29 0.05
N MET A 115 -3.88 9.10 0.28
CA MET A 115 -4.29 7.88 -0.43
C MET A 115 -5.76 7.53 -0.16
N PHE A 116 -6.21 7.69 1.08
CA PHE A 116 -7.62 7.53 1.44
C PHE A 116 -8.50 8.49 0.63
N HIS A 117 -8.19 9.80 0.61
CA HIS A 117 -8.95 10.77 -0.15
C HIS A 117 -8.94 10.47 -1.65
N LEU A 118 -7.80 10.03 -2.20
CA LEU A 118 -7.71 9.59 -3.60
C LEU A 118 -8.67 8.42 -3.87
N SER A 119 -8.74 7.43 -2.98
CA SER A 119 -9.67 6.30 -3.11
C SER A 119 -11.13 6.76 -3.08
N GLN A 120 -11.47 7.75 -2.23
CA GLN A 120 -12.83 8.30 -2.14
C GLN A 120 -13.19 9.16 -3.37
N GLN A 121 -12.23 9.86 -3.96
CA GLN A 121 -12.42 10.53 -5.24
C GLN A 121 -12.82 9.53 -6.33
N HIS A 122 -12.25 8.33 -6.32
CA HIS A 122 -12.62 7.25 -7.24
C HIS A 122 -13.89 6.48 -6.85
N GLY A 123 -14.53 6.82 -5.72
CA GLY A 123 -15.74 6.13 -5.24
C GLY A 123 -15.46 4.72 -4.72
N GLY A 124 -14.28 4.50 -4.15
CA GLY A 124 -13.85 3.18 -3.68
C GLY A 124 -14.14 2.90 -2.22
N VAL A 125 -13.89 1.66 -1.80
CA VAL A 125 -14.04 1.15 -0.45
C VAL A 125 -12.66 1.00 0.20
N TRP A 126 -12.38 1.73 1.27
CA TRP A 126 -11.07 1.70 1.94
C TRP A 126 -10.96 0.61 2.99
N VAL A 127 -9.82 -0.09 3.00
CA VAL A 127 -9.49 -1.15 3.97
C VAL A 127 -8.26 -0.76 4.78
N GLY A 128 -8.43 -0.60 6.08
CA GLY A 128 -7.35 -0.35 7.02
C GLY A 128 -6.64 -1.63 7.47
N VAL A 129 -5.65 -1.47 8.36
CA VAL A 129 -4.76 -2.55 8.82
C VAL A 129 -5.51 -3.68 9.54
N GLY A 130 -6.47 -3.36 10.43
CA GLY A 130 -7.30 -4.35 11.10
C GLY A 130 -6.56 -5.32 12.02
N MET A 131 -5.39 -4.94 12.51
CA MET A 131 -4.60 -5.68 13.50
C MET A 131 -4.49 -4.88 14.79
N LEU A 132 -4.48 -5.58 15.93
CA LEU A 132 -4.18 -4.95 17.22
C LEU A 132 -2.72 -4.48 17.25
N PRO A 133 -2.42 -3.38 17.93
CA PRO A 133 -1.06 -2.89 18.07
C PRO A 133 -0.29 -3.73 19.10
N ALA A 134 1.01 -3.92 18.88
CA ALA A 134 1.92 -4.44 19.88
C ALA A 134 2.30 -3.33 20.87
N ASN A 135 1.50 -3.14 21.91
CA ASN A 135 1.62 -2.01 22.85
C ASN A 135 1.70 -2.41 24.31
N THR A 136 2.11 -3.64 24.60
CA THR A 136 2.35 -4.09 25.97
C THR A 136 3.74 -3.68 26.47
N LYS A 137 3.98 -3.74 27.79
CA LYS A 137 5.29 -3.44 28.37
C LYS A 137 6.42 -4.36 27.87
N THR A 138 6.08 -5.54 27.39
CA THR A 138 7.01 -6.53 26.86
C THR A 138 7.13 -6.49 25.34
N ALA A 139 6.34 -5.64 24.67
CA ALA A 139 6.40 -5.51 23.23
C ALA A 139 7.74 -4.94 22.76
N ASN A 140 8.21 -5.45 21.65
CA ASN A 140 9.47 -5.03 21.02
C ASN A 140 9.25 -4.60 19.56
N ARG A 141 10.28 -3.99 18.96
CA ARG A 141 10.22 -3.38 17.65
C ARG A 141 9.86 -4.35 16.51
N ASN A 142 10.12 -5.64 16.70
CA ASN A 142 9.84 -6.68 15.71
C ASN A 142 8.48 -7.39 15.91
N ASP A 143 7.67 -6.93 16.84
CA ASP A 143 6.31 -7.45 16.96
C ASP A 143 5.40 -6.90 15.86
N VAL A 144 4.39 -7.69 15.48
CA VAL A 144 3.44 -7.31 14.43
C VAL A 144 2.68 -6.06 14.83
N ASN A 145 2.59 -5.10 13.92
CA ASN A 145 1.95 -3.81 14.10
C ASN A 145 2.48 -2.99 15.31
N TYR A 146 3.78 -3.04 15.55
CA TYR A 146 4.43 -2.24 16.60
C TYR A 146 4.27 -0.73 16.35
N ILE A 147 4.26 -0.28 15.11
CA ILE A 147 4.06 1.13 14.74
C ILE A 147 2.62 1.57 15.04
N ALA A 148 1.68 0.64 15.15
CA ALA A 148 0.27 0.89 15.44
C ALA A 148 -0.45 1.74 14.38
N GLY A 149 -0.18 1.50 13.09
CA GLY A 149 -0.96 2.08 11.99
C GLY A 149 -2.35 1.43 11.95
N PHE A 150 -3.41 2.22 11.78
CA PHE A 150 -4.79 1.73 11.64
C PHE A 150 -5.40 2.06 10.28
N SER A 151 -5.21 3.30 9.81
CA SER A 151 -5.74 3.76 8.52
C SER A 151 -5.09 3.05 7.33
N GLY A 152 -3.85 2.59 7.47
CA GLY A 152 -3.07 1.86 6.47
C GLY A 152 -1.76 1.38 7.07
N LEU A 153 -1.01 0.60 6.30
CA LEU A 153 0.27 0.04 6.74
C LEU A 153 1.36 1.13 6.79
N MET A 154 2.08 1.15 7.89
CA MET A 154 3.27 1.97 8.07
C MET A 154 4.50 1.07 8.31
N THR A 155 5.62 1.40 7.66
CA THR A 155 6.93 0.78 7.90
C THR A 155 7.98 1.84 8.19
N VAL A 156 9.09 1.47 8.82
CA VAL A 156 10.19 2.37 9.17
C VAL A 156 11.51 1.81 8.67
N SER A 157 12.27 2.64 7.99
CA SER A 157 13.62 2.31 7.51
C SER A 157 14.56 3.46 7.82
N PRO A 158 15.55 3.27 8.72
CA PRO A 158 16.56 4.30 8.99
C PRO A 158 17.20 4.83 7.70
N SER A 159 17.55 6.11 7.68
CA SER A 159 18.04 6.79 6.47
C SER A 159 19.40 6.28 5.98
N ASP A 160 20.15 5.62 6.85
CA ASP A 160 21.47 5.02 6.62
C ASP A 160 21.42 3.49 6.44
N ALA A 161 20.22 2.87 6.52
CA ALA A 161 20.04 1.45 6.27
C ALA A 161 19.79 1.17 4.78
N SER A 162 20.33 0.07 4.30
CA SER A 162 20.03 -0.45 2.96
C SER A 162 18.65 -1.14 2.91
N PRO A 163 18.07 -1.38 1.73
CA PRO A 163 16.83 -2.15 1.59
C PRO A 163 16.94 -3.61 2.09
N ASP A 164 18.13 -4.15 2.26
CA ASP A 164 18.31 -5.49 2.82
C ASP A 164 18.32 -5.50 4.36
N GLU A 165 18.52 -4.34 4.98
CA GLU A 165 18.53 -4.16 6.44
C GLU A 165 17.18 -3.65 6.96
N ALA A 166 16.42 -2.92 6.14
CA ALA A 166 15.16 -2.30 6.54
C ALA A 166 14.15 -2.25 5.36
N PRO A 167 12.83 -2.31 5.63
CA PRO A 167 12.17 -2.36 6.94
C PRO A 167 12.49 -3.62 7.75
N LEU A 168 12.36 -3.55 9.07
CA LEU A 168 12.61 -4.68 9.97
C LEU A 168 11.60 -5.83 9.75
N PRO A 169 11.96 -7.08 10.15
CA PRO A 169 11.10 -8.25 9.95
C PRO A 169 9.68 -8.09 10.51
N GLY A 170 9.49 -7.42 11.65
CA GLY A 170 8.15 -7.15 12.21
C GLY A 170 7.28 -6.26 11.33
N ASP A 171 7.88 -5.26 10.67
CA ASP A 171 7.18 -4.41 9.70
C ASP A 171 6.81 -5.21 8.44
N LEU A 172 7.71 -6.04 7.94
CA LEU A 172 7.47 -6.89 6.76
C LEU A 172 6.40 -7.96 7.04
N GLU A 173 6.39 -8.55 8.24
CA GLU A 173 5.32 -9.48 8.64
C GLU A 173 3.97 -8.75 8.78
N THR A 174 3.98 -7.52 9.32
CA THR A 174 2.79 -6.66 9.34
C THR A 174 2.29 -6.38 7.92
N ALA A 175 3.20 -6.08 7.00
CA ALA A 175 2.89 -5.84 5.58
C ALA A 175 2.27 -7.09 4.91
N ARG A 176 2.83 -8.27 5.17
CA ARG A 176 2.31 -9.55 4.67
C ARG A 176 0.87 -9.80 5.16
N LYS A 177 0.64 -9.68 6.48
CA LYS A 177 -0.70 -9.82 7.07
C LYS A 177 -1.69 -8.78 6.57
N PHE A 178 -1.23 -7.57 6.33
CA PHE A 178 -2.05 -6.52 5.71
C PHE A 178 -2.48 -6.91 4.29
N GLY A 179 -1.57 -7.42 3.47
CA GLY A 179 -1.87 -7.93 2.13
C GLY A 179 -2.92 -9.06 2.16
N GLU A 180 -2.78 -10.03 3.06
CA GLU A 180 -3.77 -11.11 3.27
C GLU A 180 -5.15 -10.55 3.63
N ARG A 181 -5.19 -9.56 4.53
CA ARG A 181 -6.46 -8.93 4.92
C ARG A 181 -7.13 -8.22 3.73
N VAL A 182 -6.39 -7.40 2.99
CA VAL A 182 -6.96 -6.66 1.85
C VAL A 182 -7.49 -7.64 0.80
N ALA A 183 -6.74 -8.69 0.49
CA ALA A 183 -7.14 -9.74 -0.44
C ALA A 183 -8.42 -10.46 0.02
N SER A 184 -8.50 -10.82 1.30
CA SER A 184 -9.68 -11.48 1.88
C SER A 184 -10.93 -10.58 1.85
N VAL A 185 -10.77 -9.27 2.07
CA VAL A 185 -11.87 -8.30 1.97
C VAL A 185 -12.30 -8.14 0.52
N ALA A 186 -11.34 -7.96 -0.42
CA ALA A 186 -11.64 -7.81 -1.84
C ALA A 186 -12.36 -9.05 -2.40
N LYS A 187 -11.90 -10.25 -2.03
CA LYS A 187 -12.56 -11.50 -2.43
C LYS A 187 -14.02 -11.57 -1.95
N ARG A 188 -14.29 -11.20 -0.70
CA ARG A 188 -15.66 -11.15 -0.16
C ARG A 188 -16.52 -10.09 -0.84
N TRP A 189 -15.94 -8.92 -1.11
CA TRP A 189 -16.63 -7.82 -1.79
C TRP A 189 -17.01 -8.18 -3.23
N ALA A 190 -16.11 -8.83 -3.97
CA ALA A 190 -16.35 -9.26 -5.37
C ALA A 190 -17.37 -10.41 -5.48
N MET A 191 -17.74 -11.06 -4.37
CA MET A 191 -18.74 -12.14 -4.35
C MET A 191 -20.14 -11.66 -3.89
N ALA A 192 -20.25 -10.41 -3.45
CA ALA A 192 -21.50 -9.79 -3.02
C ALA A 192 -22.28 -9.21 -4.21
#